data_d5d33a667e48c1fd09e213d0b55b9927
#
_entry.id   d5d33a667e48c1fd09e213d0b55b9927
#
_cell.length_a   1.000
_cell.length_b   1.000
_cell.length_c   1.000
_cell.angle_alpha   90.00
_cell.angle_beta   90.00
_cell.angle_gamma   90.00
#
_symmetry.space_group_name_H-M   'P 1'
#
loop_
_entity.id
_entity.type
_entity.pdbx_description
1 polymer ?
#
loop_
_entity_poly.entity_id
_entity_poly.type
_entity_poly.pdbx_seq_one_letter_code
_entity_poly.pdbx_strand_id
1 'polypeptide(L)'
;MSIDDALVMILAGGEGKRLFPLTQDRAKPAVPFGGRYRIIDFVLNNFINSGFFKIKVLTQYKSDSLNKHISKGWVLSPFLNQYVDLVPAQMRTGGAWYQGTADAVYQNVFHIHDEEPDYVCVFGGDHIYKMDVGQMLDFHKERNADLTISAIPIPIEEAHEFGIIEVDENWRLTGFVEKPQTPPKAMPNNPNMCLASMGNYIFDKKILVDALEASTKIFLSKI
;
A
#
# COMPACT_ATOMS: atom_id res chain seq x y z
N MET A 1 -8.58 13.03 -17.92
CA MET A 1 -7.99 13.56 -16.68
C MET A 1 -6.71 12.81 -16.46
N SER A 2 -5.66 13.51 -16.08
CA SER A 2 -4.32 12.92 -16.00
C SER A 2 -4.18 12.02 -14.77
N ILE A 3 -3.52 10.86 -14.93
CA ILE A 3 -3.06 9.99 -13.84
C ILE A 3 -1.75 10.58 -13.25
N ASP A 4 -1.19 11.61 -13.91
CA ASP A 4 0.04 12.28 -13.52
C ASP A 4 -0.03 12.97 -12.14
N ASP A 5 -1.25 13.18 -11.61
CA ASP A 5 -1.52 13.84 -10.33
C ASP A 5 -1.49 12.88 -9.14
N ALA A 6 -1.05 11.63 -9.32
CA ALA A 6 -0.98 10.63 -8.28
C ALA A 6 0.46 10.18 -7.98
N LEU A 7 0.84 10.18 -6.70
CA LEU A 7 2.07 9.58 -6.20
C LEU A 7 1.81 8.18 -5.66
N VAL A 8 2.62 7.21 -6.05
CA VAL A 8 2.53 5.84 -5.55
C VAL A 8 3.61 5.59 -4.50
N MET A 9 3.22 5.07 -3.35
CA MET A 9 4.10 4.64 -2.26
C MET A 9 3.90 3.14 -2.02
N ILE A 10 4.87 2.31 -2.39
CA ILE A 10 4.82 0.85 -2.21
C ILE A 10 5.59 0.47 -0.95
N LEU A 11 4.91 -0.19 -0.01
CA LEU A 11 5.48 -0.64 1.25
C LEU A 11 6.19 -1.99 1.07
N ALA A 12 7.50 -2.00 1.11
CA ALA A 12 8.35 -3.17 0.83
C ALA A 12 9.31 -3.52 1.99
N GLY A 13 8.93 -3.20 3.23
CA GLY A 13 9.80 -3.30 4.42
C GLY A 13 9.62 -4.54 5.30
N GLY A 14 8.65 -5.42 5.03
CA GLY A 14 8.31 -6.54 5.90
C GLY A 14 9.32 -7.70 5.91
N GLU A 15 9.54 -8.34 7.08
CA GLU A 15 10.45 -9.49 7.24
C GLU A 15 10.00 -10.75 6.48
N GLY A 16 8.69 -10.94 6.30
CA GLY A 16 8.14 -12.09 5.57
C GLY A 16 8.37 -13.45 6.22
N LYS A 17 8.35 -13.55 7.56
CA LYS A 17 8.65 -14.78 8.33
C LYS A 17 7.91 -16.03 7.86
N ARG A 18 6.67 -15.89 7.38
CA ARG A 18 5.84 -17.01 6.89
C ARG A 18 6.37 -17.69 5.64
N LEU A 19 7.26 -17.03 4.87
CA LEU A 19 7.90 -17.58 3.67
C LEU A 19 9.32 -18.11 3.92
N PHE A 20 9.74 -18.29 5.18
CA PHE A 20 11.02 -18.93 5.47
C PHE A 20 11.07 -20.35 4.86
N PRO A 21 12.19 -20.81 4.23
CA PRO A 21 13.48 -20.16 4.14
C PRO A 21 13.68 -19.18 2.99
N LEU A 22 12.68 -18.94 2.13
CA LEU A 22 12.79 -18.05 0.95
C LEU A 22 13.16 -16.60 1.34
N THR A 23 12.80 -16.19 2.54
CA THR A 23 13.08 -14.85 3.09
C THR A 23 14.29 -14.82 4.01
N GLN A 24 15.09 -15.88 4.06
CA GLN A 24 16.29 -15.95 4.91
C GLN A 24 17.26 -14.79 4.62
N ASP A 25 17.49 -14.46 3.33
CA ASP A 25 18.50 -13.48 2.92
C ASP A 25 17.91 -12.32 2.10
N ARG A 26 16.58 -12.17 2.08
CA ARG A 26 15.88 -11.14 1.29
C ARG A 26 14.53 -10.77 1.87
N ALA A 27 14.09 -9.55 1.58
CA ALA A 27 12.72 -9.11 1.89
C ALA A 27 11.68 -9.93 1.09
N LYS A 28 10.46 -10.10 1.63
CA LYS A 28 9.37 -10.84 0.96
C LYS A 28 9.08 -10.34 -0.47
N PRO A 29 9.03 -9.02 -0.76
CA PRO A 29 8.84 -8.51 -2.12
C PRO A 29 9.92 -8.96 -3.12
N ALA A 30 11.12 -9.32 -2.63
CA ALA A 30 12.24 -9.77 -3.44
C ALA A 30 12.25 -11.28 -3.72
N VAL A 31 11.30 -12.04 -3.20
CA VAL A 31 11.21 -13.49 -3.43
C VAL A 31 10.92 -13.76 -4.90
N PRO A 32 11.70 -14.62 -5.58
CA PRO A 32 11.45 -15.01 -6.96
C PRO A 32 10.10 -15.69 -7.13
N PHE A 33 9.42 -15.37 -8.22
CA PHE A 33 8.15 -15.96 -8.60
C PHE A 33 8.05 -16.09 -10.13
N GLY A 34 7.59 -17.24 -10.63
CA GLY A 34 7.39 -17.44 -12.06
C GLY A 34 8.65 -17.32 -12.91
N GLY A 35 9.79 -17.77 -12.40
CA GLY A 35 11.08 -17.75 -13.11
C GLY A 35 11.88 -16.48 -12.83
N ARG A 36 11.86 -15.50 -13.73
CA ARG A 36 12.67 -14.27 -13.62
C ARG A 36 12.04 -13.13 -12.84
N TYR A 37 10.74 -13.22 -12.54
CA TYR A 37 10.01 -12.20 -11.79
C TYR A 37 10.20 -12.33 -10.28
N ARG A 38 9.83 -11.29 -9.56
CA ARG A 38 9.72 -11.24 -8.10
C ARG A 38 8.33 -10.79 -7.69
N ILE A 39 7.94 -11.00 -6.45
CA ILE A 39 6.61 -10.61 -5.96
C ILE A 39 6.32 -9.13 -6.25
N ILE A 40 7.29 -8.24 -6.04
CA ILE A 40 7.14 -6.80 -6.28
C ILE A 40 6.77 -6.46 -7.73
N ASP A 41 7.20 -7.27 -8.70
CA ASP A 41 6.97 -6.99 -10.12
C ASP A 41 5.47 -7.01 -10.47
N PHE A 42 4.66 -7.79 -9.76
CA PHE A 42 3.21 -7.81 -9.97
C PHE A 42 2.56 -6.50 -9.55
N VAL A 43 2.99 -5.94 -8.42
CA VAL A 43 2.48 -4.65 -7.95
C VAL A 43 2.93 -3.52 -8.87
N LEU A 44 4.22 -3.47 -9.23
CA LEU A 44 4.75 -2.48 -10.15
C LEU A 44 4.07 -2.55 -11.52
N ASN A 45 3.85 -3.77 -12.06
CA ASN A 45 3.12 -3.94 -13.33
C ASN A 45 1.67 -3.44 -13.26
N ASN A 46 0.97 -3.66 -12.15
CA ASN A 46 -0.39 -3.14 -11.99
C ASN A 46 -0.40 -1.61 -12.13
N PHE A 47 0.53 -0.90 -11.50
CA PHE A 47 0.65 0.55 -11.60
C PHE A 47 1.05 1.01 -12.98
N ILE A 48 2.13 0.48 -13.55
CA ILE A 48 2.63 0.89 -14.88
C ILE A 48 1.58 0.63 -15.96
N ASN A 49 0.92 -0.53 -15.95
CA ASN A 49 -0.14 -0.86 -16.90
C ASN A 49 -1.39 0.02 -16.73
N SER A 50 -1.60 0.58 -15.55
CA SER A 50 -2.67 1.55 -15.26
C SER A 50 -2.24 3.01 -15.48
N GLY A 51 -1.00 3.26 -15.99
CA GLY A 51 -0.51 4.60 -16.34
C GLY A 51 0.13 5.38 -15.20
N PHE A 52 0.40 4.77 -14.04
CA PHE A 52 1.08 5.42 -12.91
C PHE A 52 2.59 5.27 -13.05
N PHE A 53 3.31 6.36 -13.15
CA PHE A 53 4.74 6.35 -13.41
C PHE A 53 5.60 7.06 -12.35
N LYS A 54 5.00 7.65 -11.32
CA LYS A 54 5.69 8.26 -10.18
C LYS A 54 5.59 7.33 -8.98
N ILE A 55 6.59 6.46 -8.81
CA ILE A 55 6.53 5.36 -7.82
C ILE A 55 7.70 5.45 -6.86
N LYS A 56 7.43 5.53 -5.55
CA LYS A 56 8.41 5.41 -4.46
C LYS A 56 8.24 4.05 -3.78
N VAL A 57 9.29 3.24 -3.72
CA VAL A 57 9.29 1.93 -3.04
C VAL A 57 10.01 2.07 -1.70
N LEU A 58 9.25 2.04 -0.61
CA LEU A 58 9.75 2.20 0.76
C LEU A 58 10.32 0.88 1.25
N THR A 59 11.64 0.82 1.41
CA THR A 59 12.36 -0.40 1.79
C THR A 59 12.98 -0.30 3.18
N GLN A 60 13.07 -1.41 3.89
CA GLN A 60 13.68 -1.47 5.22
C GLN A 60 14.51 -2.75 5.39
N TYR A 61 13.86 -3.89 5.55
CA TYR A 61 14.47 -5.16 5.91
C TYR A 61 15.09 -5.86 4.70
N LYS A 62 16.36 -6.28 4.79
CA LYS A 62 17.09 -7.09 3.78
C LYS A 62 16.86 -6.65 2.33
N SER A 63 16.94 -5.33 2.09
CA SER A 63 16.51 -4.71 0.82
C SER A 63 17.53 -4.82 -0.33
N ASP A 64 18.79 -5.24 -0.08
CA ASP A 64 19.85 -5.24 -1.09
C ASP A 64 19.45 -5.93 -2.40
N SER A 65 18.91 -7.16 -2.31
CA SER A 65 18.52 -7.90 -3.51
C SER A 65 17.29 -7.30 -4.20
N LEU A 66 16.38 -6.65 -3.45
CA LEU A 66 15.25 -5.92 -3.98
C LEU A 66 15.73 -4.68 -4.74
N ASN A 67 16.62 -3.91 -4.10
CA ASN A 67 17.18 -2.70 -4.67
C ASN A 67 17.89 -2.98 -6.00
N LYS A 68 18.74 -4.02 -6.05
CA LYS A 68 19.40 -4.45 -7.29
C LYS A 68 18.41 -4.85 -8.39
N HIS A 69 17.31 -5.51 -8.03
CA HIS A 69 16.30 -5.93 -9.01
C HIS A 69 15.56 -4.73 -9.60
N ILE A 70 15.09 -3.83 -8.76
CA ILE A 70 14.33 -2.63 -9.18
C ILE A 70 15.22 -1.71 -10.00
N SER A 71 16.41 -1.37 -9.51
CA SER A 71 17.33 -0.45 -10.22
C SER A 71 17.75 -0.94 -11.61
N LYS A 72 17.72 -2.25 -11.86
CA LYS A 72 18.09 -2.83 -13.16
C LYS A 72 16.90 -3.12 -14.06
N GLY A 73 15.74 -3.44 -13.47
CA GLY A 73 14.59 -3.93 -14.23
C GLY A 73 13.51 -2.86 -14.46
N TRP A 74 13.44 -1.84 -13.63
CA TRP A 74 12.36 -0.85 -13.63
C TRP A 74 12.88 0.56 -13.92
N VAL A 75 13.56 0.70 -15.08
CA VAL A 75 14.08 1.99 -15.55
C VAL A 75 13.03 2.65 -16.43
N LEU A 76 12.43 3.73 -15.95
CA LEU A 76 11.48 4.55 -16.70
C LEU A 76 12.17 5.75 -17.35
N SER A 77 11.41 6.68 -17.93
CA SER A 77 11.94 7.85 -18.63
C SER A 77 12.06 9.08 -17.69
N PRO A 78 13.27 9.43 -17.24
CA PRO A 78 13.44 10.64 -16.41
C PRO A 78 13.02 11.94 -17.13
N PHE A 79 13.15 11.98 -18.47
CA PHE A 79 12.74 13.13 -19.27
C PHE A 79 11.23 13.40 -19.23
N LEU A 80 10.43 12.37 -18.91
CA LEU A 80 8.99 12.46 -18.76
C LEU A 80 8.57 12.53 -17.27
N ASN A 81 9.53 12.78 -16.37
CA ASN A 81 9.31 12.72 -14.91
C ASN A 81 8.69 11.39 -14.45
N GLN A 82 9.16 10.28 -15.05
CA GLN A 82 8.74 8.92 -14.74
C GLN A 82 9.85 8.19 -14.00
N TYR A 83 9.53 7.57 -12.87
CA TYR A 83 10.52 6.89 -12.04
C TYR A 83 9.92 5.77 -11.18
N VAL A 84 10.78 4.81 -10.84
CA VAL A 84 10.58 3.87 -9.74
C VAL A 84 11.76 4.04 -8.77
N ASP A 85 11.59 4.89 -7.78
CA ASP A 85 12.63 5.24 -6.83
C ASP A 85 12.60 4.34 -5.60
N LEU A 86 13.79 3.94 -5.18
CA LEU A 86 14.00 3.21 -3.93
C LEU A 86 14.23 4.18 -2.79
N VAL A 87 13.40 4.07 -1.76
CA VAL A 87 13.46 4.92 -0.58
C VAL A 87 13.77 4.04 0.64
N PRO A 88 15.05 3.85 0.98
CA PRO A 88 15.42 3.11 2.18
C PRO A 88 15.07 3.89 3.43
N ALA A 89 14.72 3.19 4.52
CA ALA A 89 14.47 3.80 5.82
C ALA A 89 15.71 4.57 6.30
N GLN A 90 15.52 5.82 6.75
CA GLN A 90 16.60 6.74 7.11
C GLN A 90 16.55 7.23 8.56
N MET A 91 15.67 6.69 9.41
CA MET A 91 15.52 7.08 10.83
C MET A 91 15.35 8.61 11.04
N ARG A 92 14.60 9.28 10.15
CA ARG A 92 14.48 10.76 10.17
C ARG A 92 13.74 11.30 11.40
N THR A 93 12.88 10.50 12.00
CA THR A 93 12.03 10.92 13.14
C THR A 93 12.53 10.35 14.48
N GLY A 94 13.78 9.92 14.56
CA GLY A 94 14.39 9.34 15.76
C GLY A 94 15.27 8.16 15.44
N GLY A 95 15.79 7.45 16.45
CA GLY A 95 16.70 6.30 16.28
C GLY A 95 16.01 4.98 15.91
N ALA A 96 14.74 4.99 15.50
CA ALA A 96 13.97 3.79 15.19
C ALA A 96 13.71 3.63 13.68
N TRP A 97 13.71 2.38 13.22
CA TRP A 97 13.21 1.99 11.91
C TRP A 97 11.67 2.17 11.85
N TYR A 98 11.06 1.99 10.65
CA TYR A 98 9.60 2.06 10.52
C TYR A 98 8.90 1.12 11.50
N GLN A 99 8.03 1.67 12.33
CA GLN A 99 7.29 0.92 13.34
C GLN A 99 5.95 0.35 12.84
N GLY A 100 5.68 0.54 11.56
CA GLY A 100 4.47 0.07 10.91
C GLY A 100 4.25 0.76 9.57
N THR A 101 3.14 0.44 8.91
CA THR A 101 2.82 0.97 7.58
C THR A 101 2.56 2.47 7.61
N ALA A 102 1.79 2.97 8.57
CA ALA A 102 1.51 4.39 8.73
C ALA A 102 2.79 5.20 9.05
N ASP A 103 3.64 4.66 9.94
CA ASP A 103 4.92 5.29 10.28
C ASP A 103 5.87 5.34 9.07
N ALA A 104 5.89 4.29 8.23
CA ALA A 104 6.68 4.30 7.00
C ALA A 104 6.25 5.43 6.05
N VAL A 105 4.95 5.67 5.89
CA VAL A 105 4.44 6.77 5.08
C VAL A 105 4.75 8.11 5.74
N TYR A 106 4.54 8.23 7.06
CA TYR A 106 4.82 9.46 7.81
C TYR A 106 6.29 9.89 7.72
N GLN A 107 7.24 8.97 7.93
CA GLN A 107 8.68 9.29 7.81
C GLN A 107 9.08 9.71 6.39
N ASN A 108 8.23 9.48 5.39
CA ASN A 108 8.44 9.82 4.00
C ASN A 108 7.44 10.86 3.46
N VAL A 109 6.69 11.55 4.35
CA VAL A 109 5.69 12.56 3.97
C VAL A 109 6.29 13.72 3.16
N PHE A 110 7.58 14.00 3.33
CA PHE A 110 8.28 15.03 2.56
C PHE A 110 8.27 14.74 1.05
N HIS A 111 8.25 13.47 0.61
CA HIS A 111 8.08 13.14 -0.80
C HIS A 111 6.69 13.54 -1.33
N ILE A 112 5.66 13.50 -0.47
CA ILE A 112 4.32 13.97 -0.82
C ILE A 112 4.33 15.50 -0.97
N HIS A 113 5.08 16.20 -0.11
CA HIS A 113 5.23 17.66 -0.21
C HIS A 113 6.06 18.08 -1.43
N ASP A 114 7.12 17.35 -1.76
CA ASP A 114 7.99 17.65 -2.90
C ASP A 114 7.30 17.43 -4.26
N GLU A 115 6.50 16.37 -4.37
CA GLU A 115 5.82 16.00 -5.63
C GLU A 115 4.45 16.69 -5.80
N GLU A 116 3.88 17.21 -4.72
CA GLU A 116 2.57 17.88 -4.66
C GLU A 116 1.44 17.16 -5.43
N PRO A 117 1.25 15.84 -5.25
CA PRO A 117 0.19 15.11 -5.93
C PRO A 117 -1.19 15.50 -5.38
N ASP A 118 -2.26 15.28 -6.16
CA ASP A 118 -3.63 15.35 -5.65
C ASP A 118 -3.99 14.10 -4.85
N TYR A 119 -3.49 12.94 -5.29
CA TYR A 119 -3.79 11.64 -4.71
C TYR A 119 -2.53 10.87 -4.33
N VAL A 120 -2.62 10.08 -3.26
CA VAL A 120 -1.53 9.21 -2.81
C VAL A 120 -2.02 7.76 -2.76
N CYS A 121 -1.40 6.89 -3.55
CA CYS A 121 -1.65 5.45 -3.53
C CYS A 121 -0.67 4.80 -2.57
N VAL A 122 -1.16 4.14 -1.51
CA VAL A 122 -0.34 3.41 -0.53
C VAL A 122 -0.66 1.92 -0.64
N PHE A 123 0.27 1.14 -1.17
CA PHE A 123 0.05 -0.28 -1.50
C PHE A 123 1.11 -1.17 -0.86
N GLY A 124 0.69 -2.39 -0.46
CA GLY A 124 1.63 -3.43 -0.04
C GLY A 124 2.39 -4.01 -1.23
N GLY A 125 3.72 -4.16 -1.11
CA GLY A 125 4.59 -4.73 -2.16
C GLY A 125 4.79 -6.24 -2.04
N ASP A 126 4.01 -6.94 -1.24
CA ASP A 126 4.32 -8.29 -0.76
C ASP A 126 3.26 -9.36 -1.09
N HIS A 127 2.30 -9.06 -1.96
CA HIS A 127 1.30 -10.03 -2.42
C HIS A 127 1.08 -9.94 -3.94
N ILE A 128 0.52 -11.01 -4.51
CA ILE A 128 0.36 -11.18 -5.95
C ILE A 128 -1.12 -11.08 -6.30
N TYR A 129 -1.46 -10.13 -7.15
CA TYR A 129 -2.81 -9.91 -7.65
C TYR A 129 -2.76 -9.17 -8.99
N LYS A 130 -3.85 -9.20 -9.74
CA LYS A 130 -4.05 -8.40 -10.95
C LYS A 130 -5.12 -7.35 -10.67
N MET A 131 -4.78 -6.10 -10.89
CA MET A 131 -5.67 -4.96 -10.67
C MET A 131 -5.42 -3.88 -11.71
N ASP A 132 -6.48 -3.26 -12.19
CA ASP A 132 -6.43 -1.97 -12.86
C ASP A 132 -6.61 -0.87 -11.80
N VAL A 133 -5.49 -0.26 -11.43
CA VAL A 133 -5.49 0.79 -10.39
C VAL A 133 -6.13 2.09 -10.90
N GLY A 134 -6.17 2.29 -12.23
CA GLY A 134 -6.88 3.40 -12.86
C GLY A 134 -8.36 3.38 -12.52
N GLN A 135 -9.01 2.22 -12.62
CA GLN A 135 -10.42 2.07 -12.21
C GLN A 135 -10.65 2.39 -10.73
N MET A 136 -9.72 2.03 -9.86
CA MET A 136 -9.81 2.37 -8.44
C MET A 136 -9.71 3.89 -8.20
N LEU A 137 -8.82 4.57 -8.94
CA LEU A 137 -8.68 6.03 -8.86
C LEU A 137 -9.91 6.74 -9.46
N ASP A 138 -10.45 6.25 -10.55
CA ASP A 138 -11.69 6.81 -11.15
C ASP A 138 -12.86 6.68 -10.17
N PHE A 139 -13.03 5.52 -9.53
CA PHE A 139 -14.03 5.33 -8.48
C PHE A 139 -13.83 6.29 -7.30
N HIS A 140 -12.58 6.49 -6.86
CA HIS A 140 -12.23 7.43 -5.79
C HIS A 140 -12.69 8.87 -6.15
N LYS A 141 -12.39 9.31 -7.37
CA LYS A 141 -12.75 10.63 -7.89
C LYS A 141 -14.27 10.79 -8.06
N GLU A 142 -14.95 9.81 -8.65
CA GLU A 142 -16.40 9.83 -8.86
C GLU A 142 -17.19 9.92 -7.55
N ARG A 143 -16.66 9.32 -6.48
CA ARG A 143 -17.27 9.34 -5.15
C ARG A 143 -16.85 10.54 -4.31
N ASN A 144 -15.93 11.39 -4.78
CA ASN A 144 -15.27 12.44 -3.99
C ASN A 144 -14.84 11.87 -2.62
N ALA A 145 -14.14 10.74 -2.65
CA ALA A 145 -13.79 10.02 -1.45
C ALA A 145 -12.52 10.59 -0.82
N ASP A 146 -12.46 10.65 0.50
CA ASP A 146 -11.25 10.97 1.25
C ASP A 146 -10.27 9.78 1.25
N LEU A 147 -10.82 8.56 1.24
CA LEU A 147 -10.11 7.29 1.26
C LEU A 147 -10.89 6.25 0.46
N THR A 148 -10.21 5.52 -0.42
CA THR A 148 -10.72 4.31 -1.07
C THR A 148 -9.84 3.12 -0.69
N ILE A 149 -10.45 2.01 -0.29
CA ILE A 149 -9.76 0.78 0.11
C ILE A 149 -10.15 -0.34 -0.83
N SER A 150 -9.18 -1.04 -1.40
CA SER A 150 -9.48 -2.25 -2.15
C SER A 150 -9.78 -3.41 -1.21
N ALA A 151 -10.81 -4.17 -1.54
CA ALA A 151 -11.27 -5.32 -0.76
C ALA A 151 -11.60 -6.51 -1.67
N ILE A 152 -11.51 -7.70 -1.11
CA ILE A 152 -11.99 -8.93 -1.75
C ILE A 152 -13.06 -9.57 -0.87
N PRO A 153 -14.11 -10.15 -1.48
CA PRO A 153 -15.05 -10.97 -0.73
C PRO A 153 -14.40 -12.29 -0.33
N ILE A 154 -14.54 -12.66 0.93
CA ILE A 154 -14.10 -13.93 1.49
C ILE A 154 -15.22 -14.59 2.29
N PRO A 155 -15.22 -15.93 2.49
CA PRO A 155 -16.12 -16.58 3.41
C PRO A 155 -16.02 -15.99 4.83
N ILE A 156 -17.15 -15.86 5.50
CA ILE A 156 -17.19 -15.22 6.83
C ILE A 156 -16.40 -16.01 7.89
N GLU A 157 -16.27 -17.33 7.68
CA GLU A 157 -15.49 -18.22 8.54
C GLU A 157 -13.98 -17.93 8.49
N GLU A 158 -13.48 -17.37 7.39
CA GLU A 158 -12.07 -17.02 7.19
C GLU A 158 -11.73 -15.61 7.72
N ALA A 159 -12.71 -14.85 8.19
CA ALA A 159 -12.54 -13.46 8.60
C ALA A 159 -11.45 -13.25 9.67
N HIS A 160 -11.23 -14.25 10.53
CA HIS A 160 -10.27 -14.19 11.63
C HIS A 160 -8.80 -14.10 11.18
N GLU A 161 -8.52 -14.31 9.89
CA GLU A 161 -7.17 -14.16 9.32
C GLU A 161 -6.87 -12.77 8.78
N PHE A 162 -7.89 -11.93 8.56
CA PHE A 162 -7.80 -10.69 7.80
C PHE A 162 -8.31 -9.47 8.58
N GLY A 163 -7.92 -8.28 8.12
CA GLY A 163 -8.60 -7.05 8.45
C GLY A 163 -9.90 -6.95 7.67
N ILE A 164 -11.03 -6.87 8.36
CA ILE A 164 -12.36 -6.86 7.75
C ILE A 164 -12.90 -5.44 7.65
N ILE A 165 -13.36 -5.10 6.47
CA ILE A 165 -14.01 -3.83 6.15
C ILE A 165 -15.51 -4.00 6.26
N GLU A 166 -16.15 -3.14 7.05
CA GLU A 166 -17.62 -3.04 7.11
C GLU A 166 -18.07 -1.86 6.25
N VAL A 167 -19.11 -2.08 5.43
CA VAL A 167 -19.67 -1.07 4.54
C VAL A 167 -21.19 -1.01 4.69
N ASP A 168 -21.78 0.11 4.27
CA ASP A 168 -23.22 0.26 4.06
C ASP A 168 -23.65 -0.18 2.63
N GLU A 169 -24.92 -0.03 2.30
CA GLU A 169 -25.51 -0.38 1.00
C GLU A 169 -24.94 0.46 -0.16
N ASN A 170 -24.34 1.60 0.13
CA ASN A 170 -23.70 2.50 -0.83
C ASN A 170 -22.18 2.28 -0.94
N TRP A 171 -21.67 1.21 -0.32
CA TRP A 171 -20.23 0.88 -0.25
C TRP A 171 -19.40 1.93 0.53
N ARG A 172 -20.03 2.72 1.40
CA ARG A 172 -19.30 3.60 2.32
C ARG A 172 -18.77 2.80 3.50
N LEU A 173 -17.51 3.05 3.85
CA LEU A 173 -16.87 2.47 5.01
C LEU A 173 -17.61 2.88 6.30
N THR A 174 -18.05 1.90 7.07
CA THR A 174 -18.70 2.09 8.37
C THR A 174 -17.91 1.53 9.53
N GLY A 175 -16.94 0.65 9.26
CA GLY A 175 -16.09 0.06 10.29
C GLY A 175 -14.91 -0.72 9.71
N PHE A 176 -13.94 -0.97 10.59
CA PHE A 176 -12.78 -1.83 10.30
C PHE A 176 -12.45 -2.65 11.54
N VAL A 177 -12.36 -3.96 11.40
CA VAL A 177 -12.05 -4.87 12.50
C VAL A 177 -10.88 -5.76 12.11
N GLU A 178 -9.76 -5.62 12.80
CA GLU A 178 -8.57 -6.45 12.57
C GLU A 178 -8.76 -7.83 13.22
N LYS A 179 -8.74 -8.88 12.40
CA LYS A 179 -8.79 -10.30 12.82
C LYS A 179 -9.88 -10.58 13.85
N PRO A 180 -11.15 -10.37 13.49
CA PRO A 180 -12.27 -10.50 14.41
C PRO A 180 -12.35 -11.93 15.00
N GLN A 181 -12.59 -12.01 16.30
CA GLN A 181 -12.82 -13.29 16.99
C GLN A 181 -14.27 -13.74 16.93
N THR A 182 -15.18 -12.87 16.56
CA THR A 182 -16.60 -13.13 16.33
C THR A 182 -16.95 -12.83 14.88
N PRO A 183 -17.99 -13.46 14.31
CA PRO A 183 -18.38 -13.18 12.92
C PRO A 183 -18.59 -11.69 12.69
N PRO A 184 -17.90 -11.08 11.71
CA PRO A 184 -18.07 -9.67 11.39
C PRO A 184 -19.37 -9.43 10.61
N LYS A 185 -19.66 -8.17 10.32
CA LYS A 185 -20.76 -7.79 9.45
C LYS A 185 -20.55 -8.37 8.04
N ALA A 186 -21.58 -9.03 7.52
CA ALA A 186 -21.59 -9.52 6.16
C ALA A 186 -21.55 -8.38 5.13
N MET A 187 -21.04 -8.64 3.93
CA MET A 187 -21.10 -7.69 2.84
C MET A 187 -22.55 -7.50 2.35
N PRO A 188 -22.87 -6.34 1.74
CA PRO A 188 -24.17 -6.14 1.11
C PRO A 188 -24.49 -7.24 0.11
N ASN A 189 -25.74 -7.70 0.10
CA ASN A 189 -26.29 -8.70 -0.82
C ASN A 189 -25.70 -10.14 -0.71
N ASN A 190 -24.81 -10.43 0.27
CA ASN A 190 -24.33 -11.79 0.50
C ASN A 190 -24.05 -12.05 1.99
N PRO A 191 -24.94 -12.74 2.70
CA PRO A 191 -24.82 -12.96 4.15
C PRO A 191 -23.70 -13.94 4.55
N ASN A 192 -23.16 -14.70 3.62
CA ASN A 192 -22.10 -15.69 3.88
C ASN A 192 -20.70 -15.16 3.62
N MET A 193 -20.58 -13.91 3.14
CA MET A 193 -19.31 -13.30 2.76
C MET A 193 -19.07 -11.99 3.53
N CYS A 194 -17.80 -11.70 3.80
CA CYS A 194 -17.36 -10.41 4.31
C CYS A 194 -16.25 -9.84 3.41
N LEU A 195 -15.87 -8.59 3.63
CA LEU A 195 -14.89 -7.89 2.82
C LEU A 195 -13.54 -7.85 3.54
N ALA A 196 -12.56 -8.60 3.03
CA ALA A 196 -11.20 -8.53 3.51
C ALA A 196 -10.43 -7.38 2.84
N SER A 197 -9.77 -6.56 3.64
CA SER A 197 -8.87 -5.52 3.15
C SER A 197 -7.67 -6.13 2.43
N MET A 198 -7.38 -5.63 1.25
CA MET A 198 -6.16 -5.98 0.52
C MET A 198 -4.94 -5.17 0.98
N GLY A 199 -5.10 -4.20 1.89
CA GLY A 199 -4.00 -3.32 2.29
C GLY A 199 -3.56 -2.35 1.19
N ASN A 200 -4.45 -2.05 0.26
CA ASN A 200 -4.21 -1.13 -0.85
C ASN A 200 -5.17 0.05 -0.71
N TYR A 201 -4.62 1.25 -0.67
CA TYR A 201 -5.34 2.47 -0.34
C TYR A 201 -5.07 3.57 -1.38
N ILE A 202 -6.09 4.35 -1.71
CA ILE A 202 -5.96 5.65 -2.38
C ILE A 202 -6.53 6.70 -1.44
N PHE A 203 -5.73 7.73 -1.19
CA PHE A 203 -6.08 8.86 -0.34
C PHE A 203 -6.12 10.15 -1.14
N ASP A 204 -7.01 11.06 -0.78
CA ASP A 204 -6.77 12.48 -0.99
C ASP A 204 -5.52 12.90 -0.23
N LYS A 205 -4.62 13.65 -0.89
CA LYS A 205 -3.34 14.09 -0.31
C LYS A 205 -3.52 14.77 1.06
N LYS A 206 -4.44 15.74 1.11
CA LYS A 206 -4.63 16.55 2.31
C LYS A 206 -5.09 15.68 3.48
N ILE A 207 -6.05 14.80 3.24
CA ILE A 207 -6.60 13.91 4.26
C ILE A 207 -5.52 12.96 4.80
N LEU A 208 -4.68 12.41 3.92
CA LEU A 208 -3.56 11.56 4.35
C LEU A 208 -2.57 12.31 5.25
N VAL A 209 -2.13 13.49 4.82
CA VAL A 209 -1.14 14.29 5.57
C VAL A 209 -1.72 14.70 6.92
N ASP A 210 -2.94 15.23 6.95
CA ASP A 210 -3.62 15.66 8.18
C ASP A 210 -3.77 14.47 9.17
N ALA A 211 -4.13 13.27 8.68
CA ALA A 211 -4.28 12.07 9.51
C ALA A 211 -2.94 11.59 10.09
N LEU A 212 -1.87 11.61 9.29
CA LEU A 212 -0.53 11.21 9.74
C LEU A 212 0.01 12.16 10.81
N GLU A 213 -0.15 13.47 10.63
CA GLU A 213 0.28 14.48 11.60
C GLU A 213 -0.53 14.42 12.90
N ALA A 214 -1.85 14.24 12.82
CA ALA A 214 -2.70 14.07 13.99
C ALA A 214 -2.32 12.84 14.82
N SER A 215 -2.05 11.71 14.16
CA SER A 215 -1.62 10.47 14.82
C SER A 215 -0.29 10.64 15.56
N THR A 216 0.66 11.39 14.98
CA THR A 216 1.97 11.67 15.59
C THR A 216 1.84 12.58 16.82
N LYS A 217 0.99 13.60 16.77
CA LYS A 217 0.72 14.47 17.94
C LYS A 217 0.15 13.67 19.12
N ILE A 218 -0.75 12.71 18.86
CA ILE A 218 -1.31 11.83 19.89
C ILE A 218 -0.22 10.92 20.48
N PHE A 219 0.69 10.40 19.67
CA PHE A 219 1.80 9.57 20.13
C PHE A 219 2.79 10.36 21.00
N LEU A 220 3.22 11.55 20.55
CA LEU A 220 4.13 12.42 21.27
C LEU A 220 3.53 12.96 22.58
N SER A 221 2.20 13.11 22.68
CA SER A 221 1.54 13.55 23.91
C SER A 221 1.45 12.46 24.99
N LYS A 222 1.84 11.21 24.67
CA LYS A 222 1.85 10.06 25.59
C LYS A 222 3.26 9.66 26.07
N ILE A 223 4.28 10.38 25.62
CA ILE A 223 5.67 10.29 26.07
C ILE A 223 5.95 11.45 27.03
#